data_b3d60055e0dd9bee75d954027e74ffd8
#
_entry.id   b3d60055e0dd9bee75d954027e74ffd8
#
_cell.length_a   1.000
_cell.length_b   1.000
_cell.length_c   1.000
_cell.angle_alpha   90.00
_cell.angle_beta   90.00
_cell.angle_gamma   90.00
#
_symmetry.space_group_name_H-M   'P 1'
#
loop_
_entity.id
_entity.type
_entity.pdbx_description
1 polymer ?
#
loop_
_entity_poly.entity_id
_entity_poly.type
_entity_poly.pdbx_seq_one_letter_code
_entity_poly.pdbx_strand_id
1 'polypeptide(L)'
;MLKDKFNRTIKYLRISLTESCNLQCFYCRPNQDKTFTSCQSYLTPDEMLLITRVFSELGVSHVRLSGGEPLLKKDICLLVKEISRLSGINDVSLTTNGILLKKFAPSLKNAGLHRLNISLDSITPSKFKEITGGGDLKKVLQGIDASLKYG
;
A
#
# COMPACT_ATOMS: atom_id res chain seq x y z
N MET A 1 13.81 -2.13 -21.73
CA MET A 1 12.85 -3.04 -21.08
C MET A 1 13.59 -4.06 -20.23
N LEU A 2 13.21 -4.18 -18.97
CA LEU A 2 13.78 -5.19 -18.05
C LEU A 2 13.25 -6.58 -18.38
N LYS A 3 14.14 -7.57 -18.46
CA LYS A 3 13.80 -8.97 -18.66
C LYS A 3 14.52 -9.84 -17.64
N ASP A 4 13.87 -10.90 -17.18
CA ASP A 4 14.51 -11.89 -16.35
C ASP A 4 15.24 -12.97 -17.20
N LYS A 5 15.92 -13.92 -16.50
CA LYS A 5 16.62 -15.04 -17.15
C LYS A 5 15.73 -15.97 -17.99
N PHE A 6 14.41 -15.89 -17.83
CA PHE A 6 13.41 -16.64 -18.60
C PHE A 6 12.76 -15.82 -19.72
N ASN A 7 13.35 -14.66 -20.06
CA ASN A 7 12.89 -13.71 -21.08
C ASN A 7 11.50 -13.09 -20.78
N ARG A 8 11.03 -13.13 -19.52
CA ARG A 8 9.78 -12.49 -19.12
C ARG A 8 10.04 -11.00 -18.88
N THR A 9 9.20 -10.15 -19.44
CA THR A 9 9.29 -8.70 -19.23
C THR A 9 8.79 -8.33 -17.83
N ILE A 10 9.62 -7.61 -17.08
CA ILE A 10 9.28 -7.10 -15.75
C ILE A 10 8.55 -5.77 -15.91
N LYS A 11 7.25 -5.75 -15.61
CA LYS A 11 6.38 -4.57 -15.72
C LYS A 11 5.89 -4.05 -14.37
N TYR A 12 6.29 -4.69 -13.28
CA TYR A 12 5.69 -4.48 -11.97
C TYR A 12 6.74 -4.11 -10.93
N LEU A 13 6.53 -3.00 -10.23
CA LEU A 13 7.33 -2.55 -9.10
C LEU A 13 6.47 -2.52 -7.83
N ARG A 14 6.96 -3.10 -6.76
CA ARG A 14 6.36 -2.98 -5.42
C ARG A 14 7.27 -2.15 -4.52
N ILE A 15 6.70 -1.13 -3.88
CA ILE A 15 7.40 -0.25 -2.95
C ILE A 15 6.78 -0.42 -1.56
N SER A 16 7.61 -0.78 -0.58
CA SER A 16 7.24 -0.79 0.83
C SER A 16 7.53 0.59 1.43
N LEU A 17 6.49 1.29 1.88
CA LEU A 17 6.58 2.69 2.30
C LEU A 17 6.97 2.87 3.76
N THR A 18 6.64 1.91 4.60
CA THR A 18 6.80 1.98 6.05
C THR A 18 6.70 0.58 6.67
N GLU A 19 7.34 0.37 7.79
CA GLU A 19 7.16 -0.82 8.63
C GLU A 19 6.05 -0.63 9.67
N SER A 20 5.63 0.62 9.92
CA SER A 20 4.58 0.93 10.88
C SER A 20 3.24 0.40 10.41
N CYS A 21 2.50 -0.22 11.33
CA CYS A 21 1.14 -0.70 11.10
C CYS A 21 0.28 -0.43 12.34
N ASN A 22 -0.99 -0.11 12.13
CA ASN A 22 -1.99 0.07 13.19
C ASN A 22 -2.72 -1.23 13.57
N LEU A 23 -2.29 -2.37 13.01
CA LEU A 23 -2.71 -3.72 13.39
C LEU A 23 -1.50 -4.56 13.82
N GLN A 24 -1.78 -5.66 14.55
CA GLN A 24 -0.78 -6.60 15.06
C GLN A 24 -1.17 -8.03 14.68
N CYS A 25 -1.37 -8.28 13.37
CA CYS A 25 -1.75 -9.60 12.89
C CYS A 25 -0.72 -10.66 13.30
N PHE A 26 -1.18 -11.75 13.93
CA PHE A 26 -0.29 -12.76 14.51
C PHE A 26 0.63 -13.42 13.48
N TYR A 27 0.19 -13.56 12.23
CA TYR A 27 0.99 -14.13 11.14
C TYR A 27 2.01 -13.14 10.55
N CYS A 28 1.79 -11.83 10.74
CA CYS A 28 2.67 -10.78 10.21
C CYS A 28 3.77 -10.42 11.23
N ARG A 29 3.43 -10.42 12.51
CA ARG A 29 4.33 -10.12 13.64
C ARG A 29 4.17 -11.20 14.71
N PRO A 30 4.67 -12.43 14.45
CA PRO A 30 4.45 -13.57 15.33
C PRO A 30 5.12 -13.42 16.70
N ASN A 31 6.21 -12.66 16.78
CA ASN A 31 6.90 -12.38 18.03
C ASN A 31 6.79 -10.90 18.35
N GLN A 32 6.29 -10.59 19.54
CA GLN A 32 6.32 -9.23 20.11
C GLN A 32 7.76 -8.81 20.51
N ASP A 33 8.77 -9.53 20.03
CA ASP A 33 10.16 -9.21 20.31
C ASP A 33 10.48 -7.82 19.78
N LYS A 34 10.73 -6.94 20.74
CA LYS A 34 11.11 -5.53 20.58
C LYS A 34 12.42 -5.31 19.82
N THR A 35 12.98 -6.37 19.26
CA THR A 35 14.24 -6.39 18.50
C THR A 35 14.04 -6.22 16.98
N PHE A 36 12.84 -5.87 16.51
CA PHE A 36 12.74 -5.32 15.18
C PHE A 36 13.53 -4.01 15.16
N THR A 37 14.77 -4.10 14.76
CA THR A 37 15.58 -2.92 14.43
C THR A 37 14.80 -2.18 13.35
N SER A 38 14.06 -1.14 13.80
CA SER A 38 13.42 -0.23 12.86
C SER A 38 14.50 0.25 11.90
N CYS A 39 14.25 0.14 10.61
CA CYS A 39 15.14 0.70 9.60
C CYS A 39 15.44 2.14 10.01
N GLN A 40 16.72 2.47 10.24
CA GLN A 40 17.12 3.79 10.77
C GLN A 40 16.83 4.92 9.79
N SER A 41 16.63 4.58 8.51
CA SER A 41 16.27 5.57 7.48
C SER A 41 15.31 4.94 6.44
N TYR A 42 14.23 5.64 6.15
CA TYR A 42 13.33 5.33 5.05
C TYR A 42 13.66 6.24 3.88
N LEU A 43 13.39 5.76 2.67
CA LEU A 43 13.43 6.61 1.49
C LEU A 43 12.48 7.80 1.64
N THR A 44 12.95 8.95 1.28
CA THR A 44 12.12 10.16 1.17
C THR A 44 11.12 10.02 0.01
N PRO A 45 10.04 10.79 -0.02
CA PRO A 45 9.11 10.81 -1.16
C PRO A 45 9.82 11.10 -2.50
N ASP A 46 10.80 12.01 -2.50
CA ASP A 46 11.56 12.38 -3.70
C ASP A 46 12.44 11.22 -4.20
N GLU A 47 13.09 10.49 -3.29
CA GLU A 47 13.88 9.30 -3.65
C GLU A 47 12.97 8.19 -4.19
N MET A 48 11.80 7.96 -3.58
CA MET A 48 10.82 6.99 -4.08
C MET A 48 10.32 7.35 -5.48
N LEU A 49 10.08 8.64 -5.72
CA LEU A 49 9.66 9.15 -7.02
C LEU A 49 10.78 9.00 -8.07
N LEU A 50 12.02 9.32 -7.71
CA LEU A 50 13.19 9.14 -8.56
C LEU A 50 13.35 7.68 -8.97
N ILE A 51 13.32 6.75 -8.00
CA ILE A 51 13.40 5.31 -8.25
C ILE A 51 12.26 4.87 -9.20
N THR A 52 11.03 5.32 -8.94
CA THR A 52 9.88 4.94 -9.76
C THR A 52 10.03 5.46 -11.20
N ARG A 53 10.56 6.66 -11.38
CA ARG A 53 10.85 7.23 -12.71
C ARG A 53 11.87 6.39 -13.47
N VAL A 54 12.99 6.05 -12.84
CA VAL A 54 14.01 5.20 -13.44
C VAL A 54 13.44 3.86 -13.88
N PHE A 55 12.63 3.21 -13.02
CA PHE A 55 11.98 1.95 -13.39
C PHE A 55 10.95 2.11 -14.51
N SER A 56 10.25 3.24 -14.57
CA SER A 56 9.33 3.55 -15.68
C SER A 56 10.08 3.65 -17.01
N GLU A 57 11.21 4.34 -17.05
CA GLU A 57 12.09 4.43 -18.25
C GLU A 57 12.61 3.05 -18.67
N LEU A 58 12.82 2.14 -17.72
CA LEU A 58 13.19 0.76 -17.97
C LEU A 58 12.01 -0.14 -18.42
N GLY A 59 10.78 0.39 -18.46
CA GLY A 59 9.59 -0.28 -18.97
C GLY A 59 8.65 -0.86 -17.93
N VAL A 60 8.84 -0.52 -16.64
CA VAL A 60 7.85 -0.81 -15.60
C VAL A 60 6.65 0.11 -15.79
N SER A 61 5.45 -0.45 -15.78
CA SER A 61 4.20 0.30 -16.00
C SER A 61 3.18 0.16 -14.87
N HIS A 62 3.45 -0.70 -13.90
CA HIS A 62 2.55 -0.98 -12.77
C HIS A 62 3.31 -0.77 -11.46
N VAL A 63 2.78 0.07 -10.59
CA VAL A 63 3.35 0.34 -9.26
C VAL A 63 2.38 -0.07 -8.18
N ARG A 64 2.85 -0.86 -7.21
CA ARG A 64 2.09 -1.19 -6.00
C ARG A 64 2.76 -0.60 -4.77
N LEU A 65 2.02 0.25 -4.09
CA LEU A 65 2.41 0.79 -2.80
C LEU A 65 1.91 -0.12 -1.68
N SER A 66 2.79 -0.45 -0.76
CA SER A 66 2.51 -1.33 0.38
C SER A 66 3.38 -0.93 1.59
N GLY A 67 3.55 -1.83 2.54
CA GLY A 67 4.38 -1.62 3.73
C GLY A 67 3.77 -2.36 4.91
N GLY A 68 3.90 -1.83 6.12
CA GLY A 68 3.00 -2.16 7.21
C GLY A 68 1.60 -1.69 6.85
N GLU A 69 1.23 -0.45 7.22
CA GLU A 69 0.01 0.19 6.72
C GLU A 69 0.36 1.50 5.98
N PRO A 70 0.28 1.53 4.65
CA PRO A 70 0.69 2.71 3.87
C PRO A 70 -0.13 3.96 4.15
N LEU A 71 -1.39 3.84 4.60
CA LEU A 71 -2.23 4.98 4.97
C LEU A 71 -1.79 5.70 6.25
N LEU A 72 -0.79 5.16 6.97
CA LEU A 72 -0.12 5.87 8.08
C LEU A 72 0.92 6.89 7.58
N LYS A 73 1.37 6.76 6.32
CA LYS A 73 2.33 7.72 5.75
C LYS A 73 1.61 9.03 5.43
N LYS A 74 2.09 10.14 6.03
CA LYS A 74 1.43 11.46 5.93
C LYS A 74 1.27 11.93 4.48
N ASP A 75 2.25 11.65 3.63
CA ASP A 75 2.31 12.16 2.26
C ASP A 75 1.80 11.16 1.21
N ILE A 76 1.05 10.12 1.64
CA ILE A 76 0.61 9.04 0.75
C ILE A 76 -0.15 9.54 -0.48
N CYS A 77 -1.07 10.49 -0.31
CA CYS A 77 -1.86 11.01 -1.43
C CYS A 77 -1.00 11.83 -2.41
N LEU A 78 -0.02 12.58 -1.90
CA LEU A 78 0.93 13.30 -2.74
C LEU A 78 1.79 12.32 -3.54
N LEU A 79 2.33 11.29 -2.88
CA LEU A 79 3.14 10.27 -3.53
C LEU A 79 2.35 9.53 -4.63
N VAL A 80 1.11 9.13 -4.36
CA VAL A 80 0.21 8.53 -5.36
C VAL A 80 0.04 9.47 -6.55
N LYS A 81 -0.24 10.75 -6.31
CA LYS A 81 -0.45 11.76 -7.34
C LYS A 81 0.78 11.93 -8.24
N GLU A 82 1.96 12.04 -7.66
CA GLU A 82 3.18 12.22 -8.43
C GLU A 82 3.55 10.96 -9.23
N ILE A 83 3.39 9.76 -8.64
CA ILE A 83 3.62 8.51 -9.35
C ILE A 83 2.62 8.32 -10.50
N SER A 84 1.33 8.63 -10.29
CA SER A 84 0.29 8.45 -11.32
C SER A 84 0.48 9.36 -12.54
N ARG A 85 1.28 10.43 -12.40
CA ARG A 85 1.62 11.37 -13.48
C ARG A 85 2.88 11.02 -14.25
N LEU A 86 3.65 10.04 -13.77
CA LEU A 86 4.87 9.63 -14.47
C LEU A 86 4.52 9.01 -15.83
N SER A 87 5.19 9.48 -16.87
CA SER A 87 5.09 8.87 -18.19
C SER A 87 5.48 7.40 -18.12
N GLY A 88 4.67 6.53 -18.74
CA GLY A 88 4.89 5.08 -18.74
C GLY A 88 4.24 4.33 -17.58
N ILE A 89 3.83 4.99 -16.51
CA ILE A 89 3.05 4.36 -15.44
C ILE A 89 1.56 4.39 -15.80
N ASN A 90 0.97 3.21 -15.96
CA ASN A 90 -0.42 3.03 -16.37
C ASN A 90 -1.32 2.57 -15.22
N ASP A 91 -0.73 2.07 -14.14
CA ASP A 91 -1.47 1.52 -13.02
C ASP A 91 -0.73 1.75 -11.70
N VAL A 92 -1.38 2.46 -10.81
CA VAL A 92 -0.94 2.66 -9.41
C VAL A 92 -1.94 1.98 -8.49
N SER A 93 -1.46 1.05 -7.69
CA SER A 93 -2.28 0.30 -6.74
C SER A 93 -1.76 0.45 -5.31
N LEU A 94 -2.66 0.32 -4.34
CA LEU A 94 -2.35 0.40 -2.91
C LEU A 94 -2.86 -0.87 -2.21
N THR A 95 -2.02 -1.47 -1.36
CA THR A 95 -2.44 -2.57 -0.47
C THR A 95 -2.59 -2.02 0.94
N THR A 96 -3.77 -2.16 1.54
CA THR A 96 -4.11 -1.62 2.87
C THR A 96 -4.93 -2.60 3.70
N ASN A 97 -4.88 -2.49 5.02
CA ASN A 97 -5.77 -3.20 5.93
C ASN A 97 -7.19 -2.59 6.01
N GLY A 98 -7.42 -1.46 5.37
CA GLY A 98 -8.72 -0.83 5.24
C GLY A 98 -9.22 0.00 6.43
N ILE A 99 -8.58 -0.04 7.60
CA ILE A 99 -9.03 0.67 8.82
C ILE A 99 -9.16 2.20 8.60
N LEU A 100 -8.23 2.77 7.85
CA LEU A 100 -8.19 4.22 7.58
C LEU A 100 -8.86 4.60 6.25
N LEU A 101 -9.28 3.63 5.47
CA LEU A 101 -9.68 3.82 4.08
C LEU A 101 -10.88 4.74 3.91
N LYS A 102 -11.87 4.70 4.83
CA LYS A 102 -13.02 5.63 4.81
C LYS A 102 -12.58 7.10 4.75
N LYS A 103 -11.52 7.45 5.47
CA LYS A 103 -10.98 8.82 5.50
C LYS A 103 -10.24 9.16 4.21
N PHE A 104 -9.52 8.20 3.64
CA PHE A 104 -8.58 8.44 2.55
C PHE A 104 -9.15 8.18 1.15
N ALA A 105 -10.26 7.42 1.02
CA ALA A 105 -10.81 7.02 -0.29
C ALA A 105 -11.01 8.19 -1.26
N PRO A 106 -11.66 9.32 -0.88
CA PRO A 106 -11.83 10.45 -1.80
C PRO A 106 -10.50 11.04 -2.27
N SER A 107 -9.55 11.23 -1.33
CA SER A 107 -8.26 11.84 -1.62
C SER A 107 -7.38 10.94 -2.49
N LEU A 108 -7.43 9.62 -2.27
CA LEU A 108 -6.72 8.64 -3.09
C LEU A 108 -7.26 8.60 -4.52
N LYS A 109 -8.59 8.63 -4.69
CA LYS A 109 -9.21 8.73 -6.02
C LYS A 109 -8.78 9.99 -6.74
N ASN A 110 -8.86 11.15 -6.08
CA ASN A 110 -8.44 12.44 -6.64
C ASN A 110 -6.93 12.48 -6.95
N ALA A 111 -6.13 11.72 -6.22
CA ALA A 111 -4.71 11.57 -6.49
C ALA A 111 -4.38 10.66 -7.69
N GLY A 112 -5.39 10.00 -8.29
CA GLY A 112 -5.20 9.12 -9.44
C GLY A 112 -4.83 7.68 -9.06
N LEU A 113 -5.21 7.20 -7.87
CA LEU A 113 -5.10 5.79 -7.53
C LEU A 113 -6.04 4.97 -8.41
N HIS A 114 -5.53 3.93 -9.07
CA HIS A 114 -6.30 3.08 -9.98
C HIS A 114 -6.96 1.91 -9.28
N ARG A 115 -6.27 1.29 -8.31
CA ARG A 115 -6.75 0.07 -7.66
C ARG A 115 -6.41 0.02 -6.18
N LEU A 116 -7.32 -0.59 -5.41
CA LEU A 116 -7.12 -0.95 -4.00
C LEU A 116 -7.08 -2.47 -3.84
N ASN A 117 -6.15 -2.94 -3.02
CA ASN A 117 -6.13 -4.30 -2.51
C ASN A 117 -6.35 -4.22 -1.00
N ILE A 118 -7.50 -4.67 -0.53
CA ILE A 118 -7.84 -4.61 0.89
C ILE A 118 -7.61 -5.98 1.50
N SER A 119 -6.73 -6.04 2.50
CA SER A 119 -6.47 -7.26 3.27
C SER A 119 -7.57 -7.45 4.29
N LEU A 120 -8.39 -8.50 4.10
CA LEU A 120 -9.51 -8.83 4.97
C LEU A 120 -9.52 -10.33 5.29
N ASP A 121 -9.02 -10.69 6.46
CA ASP A 121 -8.80 -12.10 6.84
C ASP A 121 -10.09 -12.80 7.29
N SER A 122 -11.08 -12.05 7.77
CA SER A 122 -12.35 -12.60 8.22
C SER A 122 -13.48 -11.57 8.18
N ILE A 123 -14.69 -12.03 7.84
CA ILE A 123 -15.92 -11.24 7.94
C ILE A 123 -16.64 -11.46 9.30
N THR A 124 -16.10 -12.30 10.15
CA THR A 124 -16.62 -12.52 11.51
C THR A 124 -15.89 -11.60 12.49
N PRO A 125 -16.59 -10.67 13.18
CA PRO A 125 -15.94 -9.66 14.02
C PRO A 125 -14.98 -10.20 15.07
N SER A 126 -15.36 -11.27 15.78
CA SER A 126 -14.51 -11.90 16.80
C SER A 126 -13.22 -12.48 16.20
N LYS A 127 -13.33 -13.22 15.09
CA LYS A 127 -12.18 -13.79 14.38
C LYS A 127 -11.28 -12.70 13.80
N PHE A 128 -11.86 -11.67 13.19
CA PHE A 128 -11.09 -10.54 12.68
C PHE A 128 -10.29 -9.86 13.79
N LYS A 129 -10.93 -9.59 14.92
CA LYS A 129 -10.27 -8.99 16.08
C LYS A 129 -9.12 -9.85 16.62
N GLU A 130 -9.33 -11.16 16.71
CA GLU A 130 -8.32 -12.14 17.13
C GLU A 130 -7.13 -12.15 16.17
N ILE A 131 -7.37 -12.35 14.87
CA ILE A 131 -6.33 -12.44 13.83
C ILE A 131 -5.48 -11.16 13.76
N THR A 132 -6.13 -10.00 13.87
CA THR A 132 -5.50 -8.69 13.66
C THR A 132 -4.96 -8.05 14.94
N GLY A 133 -5.05 -8.74 16.09
CA GLY A 133 -4.60 -8.21 17.36
C GLY A 133 -5.39 -6.99 17.84
N GLY A 134 -6.72 -6.98 17.61
CA GLY A 134 -7.60 -5.93 18.10
C GLY A 134 -8.26 -5.04 17.05
N GLY A 135 -8.13 -5.37 15.76
CA GLY A 135 -8.73 -4.62 14.65
C GLY A 135 -10.27 -4.54 14.75
N ASP A 136 -10.81 -3.47 14.18
CA ASP A 136 -12.25 -3.19 14.09
C ASP A 136 -12.77 -3.46 12.68
N LEU A 137 -13.44 -4.59 12.47
CA LEU A 137 -14.02 -5.00 11.19
C LEU A 137 -14.99 -3.93 10.64
N LYS A 138 -15.78 -3.27 11.51
CA LYS A 138 -16.75 -2.25 11.09
C LYS A 138 -16.06 -1.10 10.35
N LYS A 139 -14.86 -0.68 10.80
CA LYS A 139 -14.08 0.36 10.13
C LYS A 139 -13.60 -0.09 8.76
N VAL A 140 -13.20 -1.35 8.61
CA VAL A 140 -12.80 -1.90 7.31
C VAL A 140 -13.97 -1.92 6.34
N LEU A 141 -15.13 -2.44 6.77
CA LEU A 141 -16.34 -2.46 5.92
C LEU A 141 -16.78 -1.05 5.51
N GLN A 142 -16.76 -0.07 6.42
CA GLN A 142 -17.02 1.33 6.07
C GLN A 142 -15.98 1.89 5.08
N GLY A 143 -14.74 1.44 5.16
CA GLY A 143 -13.69 1.77 4.20
C GLY A 143 -13.95 1.21 2.81
N ILE A 144 -14.40 -0.04 2.74
CA ILE A 144 -14.82 -0.70 1.49
C ILE A 144 -15.99 0.06 0.86
N ASP A 145 -17.05 0.33 1.63
CA ASP A 145 -18.23 1.07 1.14
C ASP A 145 -17.84 2.45 0.61
N ALA A 146 -16.97 3.17 1.33
CA ALA A 146 -16.46 4.45 0.87
C ALA A 146 -15.70 4.32 -0.46
N SER A 147 -14.86 3.29 -0.60
CA SER A 147 -14.10 3.07 -1.83
C SER A 147 -14.99 2.76 -3.01
N LEU A 148 -16.01 1.94 -2.84
CA LEU A 148 -17.00 1.62 -3.89
C LEU A 148 -17.79 2.86 -4.32
N LYS A 149 -18.07 3.78 -3.39
CA LYS A 149 -18.77 5.03 -3.69
C LYS A 149 -17.96 5.97 -4.58
N TYR A 150 -16.65 5.98 -4.46
CA TYR A 150 -15.77 6.86 -5.22
C TYR A 150 -15.16 6.21 -6.47
N GLY A 151 -15.37 4.90 -6.70
CA GLY A 151 -14.93 4.14 -7.89
C GLY A 151 -13.54 3.60 -7.77
#